data_44ade4a6b2b2eb2bf0e573ad5b032321
#
_entry.id   44ade4a6b2b2eb2bf0e573ad5b032321
#
_cell.length_a   1.000
_cell.length_b   1.000
_cell.length_c   1.000
_cell.angle_alpha   90.00
_cell.angle_beta   90.00
_cell.angle_gamma   90.00
#
_symmetry.space_group_name_H-M   'P 1'
#
loop_
_entity.id
_entity.type
_entity.pdbx_description
1 polymer ?
#
loop_
_entity_poly.entity_id
_entity_poly.type
_entity_poly.pdbx_seq_one_letter_code
_entity_poly.pdbx_strand_id
1 'polypeptide(L)'
;ELPKYLLNSTGDEFFIPDSWKFYWDELVGEKHVRYVPNSNHSMAGTDVIDSVDAWYHAIVHNISMPRYSWDVADDGTITVFSLDEPAAVLLWQARNPESRNFMQAIIGKAYTSTPLTEIEPGVYSVKLEPPASGYTAYYIEMAYPSGIDTPLKFSTGVKVVPDVTEYEWEMAPASARER
;
A
#
# COMPACT_ATOMS: atom_id res chain seq x y z
N GLU A 1 -0.08 -21.74 9.87
CA GLU A 1 0.78 -20.56 9.77
C GLU A 1 0.08 -19.38 10.43
N LEU A 2 0.86 -18.44 11.02
CA LEU A 2 0.29 -17.24 11.62
C LEU A 2 -0.09 -16.24 10.52
N PRO A 3 -1.24 -15.56 10.63
CA PRO A 3 -1.59 -14.47 9.73
C PRO A 3 -0.60 -13.31 9.89
N LYS A 4 -0.36 -12.59 8.80
CA LYS A 4 0.61 -11.49 8.73
C LYS A 4 -0.09 -10.19 8.40
N TYR A 5 0.24 -9.13 9.13
CA TYR A 5 -0.19 -7.78 8.83
C TYR A 5 1.04 -6.88 8.69
N LEU A 6 1.31 -6.45 7.47
CA LEU A 6 2.44 -5.60 7.14
C LEU A 6 2.00 -4.14 7.15
N LEU A 7 2.65 -3.35 7.98
CA LEU A 7 2.39 -1.92 8.07
C LEU A 7 3.57 -1.17 7.43
N ASN A 8 3.31 -0.54 6.31
CA ASN A 8 4.30 0.21 5.54
C ASN A 8 3.96 1.70 5.56
N SER A 9 4.99 2.53 5.60
CA SER A 9 4.86 3.98 5.47
C SER A 9 4.89 4.38 3.99
N THR A 10 4.08 5.37 3.59
CA THR A 10 4.12 5.89 2.22
C THR A 10 5.29 6.82 1.94
N GLY A 11 5.91 7.36 2.99
CA GLY A 11 7.02 8.33 2.90
C GLY A 11 8.25 7.90 3.70
N ASP A 12 8.51 6.57 3.73
CA ASP A 12 9.61 5.95 4.44
C ASP A 12 10.97 6.39 3.88
N GLU A 13 11.94 6.58 4.78
CA GLU A 13 13.31 6.98 4.44
C GLU A 13 14.19 5.81 3.99
N PHE A 14 13.78 4.57 4.31
CA PHE A 14 14.56 3.35 4.05
C PHE A 14 13.94 2.48 2.97
N PHE A 15 12.60 2.46 2.87
CA PHE A 15 11.86 1.61 1.95
C PHE A 15 11.03 2.44 0.99
N ILE A 16 11.29 2.30 -0.31
CA ILE A 16 10.49 2.98 -1.33
C ILE A 16 9.03 2.49 -1.30
N PRO A 17 8.06 3.34 -1.67
CA PRO A 17 6.63 3.02 -1.51
C PRO A 17 6.20 1.75 -2.25
N ASP A 18 6.80 1.43 -3.39
CA ASP A 18 6.50 0.22 -4.16
C ASP A 18 7.42 -0.97 -3.86
N SER A 19 8.06 -0.99 -2.68
CA SER A 19 8.95 -2.09 -2.25
C SER A 19 8.23 -3.42 -2.04
N TRP A 20 6.91 -3.41 -1.83
CA TRP A 20 6.08 -4.60 -1.68
C TRP A 20 6.29 -5.62 -2.81
N LYS A 21 6.54 -5.17 -4.03
CA LYS A 21 6.73 -6.02 -5.22
C LYS A 21 7.94 -6.97 -5.13
N PHE A 22 8.87 -6.71 -4.21
CA PHE A 22 10.07 -7.53 -4.03
C PHE A 22 9.89 -8.67 -3.03
N TYR A 23 8.81 -8.69 -2.25
CA TYR A 23 8.64 -9.69 -1.19
C TYR A 23 7.21 -10.26 -1.08
N TRP A 24 6.21 -9.56 -1.65
CA TRP A 24 4.80 -9.91 -1.44
C TRP A 24 4.49 -11.35 -1.85
N ASP A 25 4.93 -11.77 -3.01
CA ASP A 25 4.65 -13.11 -3.54
C ASP A 25 5.39 -14.22 -2.80
N GLU A 26 6.52 -13.90 -2.17
CA GLU A 26 7.29 -14.83 -1.35
C GLU A 26 6.65 -15.10 0.03
N LEU A 27 5.74 -14.25 0.47
CA LEU A 27 5.03 -14.44 1.73
C LEU A 27 3.95 -15.50 1.58
N VAL A 28 4.09 -16.61 2.30
CA VAL A 28 3.12 -17.72 2.30
C VAL A 28 2.04 -17.54 3.37
N GLY A 29 0.85 -18.10 3.13
CA GLY A 29 -0.29 -18.06 4.05
C GLY A 29 -1.04 -16.73 4.04
N GLU A 30 -1.92 -16.55 5.03
CA GLU A 30 -2.74 -15.34 5.15
C GLU A 30 -1.85 -14.10 5.37
N LYS A 31 -2.03 -13.11 4.52
CA LYS A 31 -1.22 -11.88 4.52
C LYS A 31 -2.05 -10.67 4.12
N HIS A 32 -1.87 -9.61 4.86
CA HIS A 32 -2.48 -8.31 4.62
C HIS A 32 -1.42 -7.22 4.67
N VAL A 33 -1.63 -6.17 3.91
CA VAL A 33 -0.77 -4.98 3.92
C VAL A 33 -1.60 -3.73 4.14
N ARG A 34 -1.02 -2.76 4.80
CA ARG A 34 -1.53 -1.39 4.87
C ARG A 34 -0.39 -0.42 4.64
N TYR A 35 -0.55 0.44 3.66
CA TYR A 35 0.27 1.63 3.51
C TYR A 35 -0.36 2.78 4.30
N VAL A 36 0.39 3.30 5.28
CA VAL A 36 -0.06 4.41 6.14
C VAL A 36 0.29 5.72 5.44
N PRO A 37 -0.72 6.52 5.02
CA PRO A 37 -0.47 7.72 4.23
C PRO A 37 0.21 8.81 5.06
N ASN A 38 0.99 9.65 4.38
CA ASN A 38 1.61 10.82 4.99
C ASN A 38 2.43 10.52 6.24
N SER A 39 3.12 9.39 6.25
CA SER A 39 3.96 8.95 7.36
C SER A 39 5.41 8.76 6.91
N ASN A 40 6.33 8.86 7.84
CA ASN A 40 7.72 8.44 7.71
C ASN A 40 7.92 7.06 8.36
N HIS A 41 9.15 6.58 8.44
CA HIS A 41 9.46 5.26 9.01
C HIS A 41 8.90 5.03 10.42
N SER A 42 8.87 6.04 11.26
CA SER A 42 8.34 5.92 12.63
C SER A 42 6.83 5.80 12.69
N MET A 43 6.10 6.23 11.65
CA MET A 43 4.62 6.32 11.59
C MET A 43 4.01 7.10 12.77
N ALA A 44 4.81 7.88 13.50
CA ALA A 44 4.34 8.64 14.67
C ALA A 44 3.29 9.68 14.27
N GLY A 45 2.25 9.82 15.11
CA GLY A 45 1.17 10.78 14.88
C GLY A 45 0.19 10.39 13.77
N THR A 46 0.16 9.11 13.40
CA THR A 46 -0.82 8.52 12.49
C THR A 46 -1.76 7.58 13.25
N ASP A 47 -2.71 7.00 12.54
CA ASP A 47 -3.66 6.00 13.05
C ASP A 47 -3.12 4.55 12.97
N VAL A 48 -1.81 4.38 12.88
CA VAL A 48 -1.21 3.03 12.76
C VAL A 48 -1.50 2.16 13.99
N ILE A 49 -1.50 2.75 15.19
CA ILE A 49 -1.81 2.01 16.43
C ILE A 49 -3.26 1.54 16.43
N ASP A 50 -4.20 2.36 15.95
CA ASP A 50 -5.60 1.96 15.81
C ASP A 50 -5.75 0.74 14.89
N SER A 51 -4.94 0.66 13.83
CA SER A 51 -4.93 -0.51 12.94
C SER A 51 -4.36 -1.76 13.61
N VAL A 52 -3.31 -1.60 14.43
CA VAL A 52 -2.76 -2.71 15.23
C VAL A 52 -3.81 -3.21 16.22
N ASP A 53 -4.50 -2.29 16.91
CA ASP A 53 -5.54 -2.63 17.89
C ASP A 53 -6.72 -3.37 17.24
N ALA A 54 -7.23 -2.87 16.11
CA ALA A 54 -8.32 -3.52 15.38
C ALA A 54 -7.91 -4.93 14.88
N TRP A 55 -6.70 -5.05 14.33
CA TRP A 55 -6.13 -6.32 13.90
C TRP A 55 -5.98 -7.30 15.07
N TYR A 56 -5.36 -6.85 16.18
CA TYR A 56 -5.14 -7.66 17.37
C TYR A 56 -6.47 -8.10 18.00
N HIS A 57 -7.45 -7.17 18.08
CA HIS A 57 -8.80 -7.48 18.52
C HIS A 57 -9.42 -8.61 17.70
N ALA A 58 -9.34 -8.52 16.38
CA ALA A 58 -9.92 -9.54 15.50
C ALA A 58 -9.25 -10.91 15.70
N ILE A 59 -7.92 -10.96 15.85
CA ILE A 59 -7.18 -12.21 16.12
C ILE A 59 -7.60 -12.82 17.47
N VAL A 60 -7.59 -12.02 18.53
CA VAL A 60 -7.87 -12.51 19.90
C VAL A 60 -9.34 -12.99 20.05
N HIS A 61 -10.27 -12.34 19.39
CA HIS A 61 -11.69 -12.68 19.44
C HIS A 61 -12.13 -13.61 18.31
N ASN A 62 -11.18 -14.11 17.52
CA ASN A 62 -11.46 -15.01 16.39
C ASN A 62 -12.50 -14.45 15.41
N ILE A 63 -12.43 -13.14 15.14
CA ILE A 63 -13.25 -12.47 14.14
C ILE A 63 -12.67 -12.79 12.76
N SER A 64 -13.54 -13.21 11.85
CA SER A 64 -13.10 -13.52 10.48
C SER A 64 -12.56 -12.28 9.79
N MET A 65 -11.37 -12.40 9.17
CA MET A 65 -10.85 -11.35 8.32
C MET A 65 -11.72 -11.21 7.06
N PRO A 66 -11.83 -9.98 6.52
CA PRO A 66 -12.57 -9.76 5.29
C PRO A 66 -11.92 -10.48 4.12
N ARG A 67 -12.75 -11.01 3.24
CA ARG A 67 -12.33 -11.74 2.05
C ARG A 67 -12.21 -10.76 0.89
N TYR A 68 -10.99 -10.50 0.51
CA TYR A 68 -10.67 -9.67 -0.65
C TYR A 68 -9.36 -10.15 -1.28
N SER A 69 -9.15 -9.74 -2.51
CA SER A 69 -7.88 -9.86 -3.21
C SER A 69 -7.62 -8.59 -4.01
N TRP A 70 -6.39 -8.42 -4.44
CA TRP A 70 -6.02 -7.29 -5.30
C TRP A 70 -4.90 -7.69 -6.26
N ASP A 71 -4.83 -6.95 -7.34
CA ASP A 71 -3.81 -7.06 -8.37
C ASP A 71 -3.30 -5.69 -8.78
N VAL A 72 -2.04 -5.62 -9.15
CA VAL A 72 -1.40 -4.43 -9.75
C VAL A 72 -0.79 -4.85 -11.07
N ALA A 73 -1.50 -4.56 -12.15
CA ALA A 73 -1.10 -4.92 -13.50
C ALA A 73 0.13 -4.12 -13.98
N ASP A 74 0.84 -4.65 -14.96
CA ASP A 74 2.02 -4.01 -15.56
C ASP A 74 1.69 -2.62 -16.14
N ASP A 75 0.49 -2.46 -16.68
CA ASP A 75 0.03 -1.18 -17.27
C ASP A 75 -0.33 -0.11 -16.22
N GLY A 76 -0.20 -0.45 -14.93
CA GLY A 76 -0.49 0.41 -13.79
C GLY A 76 -1.89 0.30 -13.24
N THR A 77 -2.78 -0.49 -13.86
CA THR A 77 -4.13 -0.70 -13.31
C THR A 77 -4.05 -1.41 -11.96
N ILE A 78 -4.66 -0.84 -10.94
CA ILE A 78 -4.87 -1.49 -9.64
C ILE A 78 -6.32 -1.93 -9.58
N THR A 79 -6.56 -3.20 -9.28
CA THR A 79 -7.92 -3.74 -9.12
C THR A 79 -8.05 -4.45 -7.77
N VAL A 80 -9.13 -4.17 -7.07
CA VAL A 80 -9.55 -4.85 -5.84
C VAL A 80 -10.80 -5.66 -6.14
N PHE A 81 -10.83 -6.90 -5.68
CA PHE A 81 -11.99 -7.79 -5.68
C PHE A 81 -12.37 -8.05 -4.22
N SER A 82 -13.50 -7.54 -3.78
CA SER A 82 -13.99 -7.71 -2.41
C SER A 82 -15.25 -8.55 -2.39
N LEU A 83 -15.21 -9.66 -1.66
CA LEU A 83 -16.38 -10.52 -1.43
C LEU A 83 -17.22 -10.03 -0.24
N ASP A 84 -16.58 -9.35 0.71
CA ASP A 84 -17.23 -8.74 1.85
C ASP A 84 -17.32 -7.22 1.61
N GLU A 85 -18.41 -6.59 2.01
CA GLU A 85 -18.68 -5.18 1.75
C GLU A 85 -17.76 -4.27 2.59
N PRO A 86 -16.88 -3.46 1.98
CA PRO A 86 -16.08 -2.48 2.70
C PRO A 86 -16.95 -1.29 3.12
N ALA A 87 -16.71 -0.75 4.32
CA ALA A 87 -17.34 0.47 4.79
C ALA A 87 -16.85 1.72 4.03
N ALA A 88 -15.63 1.67 3.50
CA ALA A 88 -15.06 2.71 2.64
C ALA A 88 -13.97 2.13 1.75
N VAL A 89 -13.86 2.67 0.53
CA VAL A 89 -12.75 2.43 -0.39
C VAL A 89 -12.23 3.77 -0.88
N LEU A 90 -10.93 4.00 -0.71
CA LEU A 90 -10.27 5.26 -1.02
C LEU A 90 -9.12 5.04 -2.01
N LEU A 91 -9.04 5.88 -3.02
CA LEU A 91 -7.83 6.07 -3.81
C LEU A 91 -6.94 7.07 -3.07
N TRP A 92 -5.76 6.65 -2.67
CA TRP A 92 -4.70 7.51 -2.17
C TRP A 92 -3.68 7.79 -3.27
N GLN A 93 -3.26 9.06 -3.41
CA GLN A 93 -2.25 9.44 -4.38
C GLN A 93 -1.39 10.61 -3.91
N ALA A 94 -0.14 10.63 -4.35
CA ALA A 94 0.78 11.75 -4.17
C ALA A 94 1.61 11.95 -5.44
N ARG A 95 2.02 13.18 -5.70
CA ARG A 95 2.88 13.54 -6.82
C ARG A 95 4.19 14.13 -6.33
N ASN A 96 5.31 13.70 -6.95
CA ASN A 96 6.57 14.41 -6.88
C ASN A 96 6.94 14.87 -8.31
N PRO A 97 6.97 16.19 -8.61
CA PRO A 97 7.24 16.70 -9.95
C PRO A 97 8.71 16.61 -10.36
N GLU A 98 9.62 16.34 -9.43
CA GLU A 98 11.07 16.42 -9.64
C GLU A 98 11.73 15.04 -9.74
N SER A 99 11.32 14.08 -8.89
CA SER A 99 11.99 12.78 -8.80
C SER A 99 11.06 11.67 -8.30
N ARG A 100 11.53 10.42 -8.39
CA ARG A 100 10.83 9.24 -7.86
C ARG A 100 10.98 9.09 -6.33
N ASN A 101 11.29 10.17 -5.63
CA ASN A 101 11.50 10.18 -4.19
C ASN A 101 10.24 10.64 -3.46
N PHE A 102 9.57 9.72 -2.75
CA PHE A 102 8.36 9.98 -2.00
C PHE A 102 8.58 10.08 -0.49
N MET A 103 9.82 10.22 -0.02
CA MET A 103 10.10 10.43 1.40
C MET A 103 9.29 11.61 1.93
N GLN A 104 8.70 11.44 3.11
CA GLN A 104 7.92 12.52 3.75
C GLN A 104 8.73 13.80 3.96
N ALA A 105 10.04 13.67 4.22
CA ALA A 105 10.95 14.81 4.33
C ALA A 105 11.07 15.62 3.02
N ILE A 106 10.77 15.02 1.87
CA ILE A 106 10.88 15.65 0.54
C ILE A 106 9.53 16.19 0.09
N ILE A 107 8.48 15.35 0.12
CA ILE A 107 7.16 15.73 -0.42
C ILE A 107 6.19 16.22 0.65
N GLY A 108 6.56 16.18 1.94
CA GLY A 108 5.66 16.52 3.03
C GLY A 108 4.50 15.54 3.15
N LYS A 109 3.33 16.06 3.53
CA LYS A 109 2.07 15.30 3.60
C LYS A 109 1.29 15.44 2.28
N ALA A 110 1.92 15.04 1.18
CA ALA A 110 1.38 15.23 -0.18
C ALA A 110 0.32 14.19 -0.58
N TYR A 111 0.20 13.08 0.14
CA TYR A 111 -0.84 12.10 -0.17
C TYR A 111 -2.23 12.65 0.16
N THR A 112 -3.11 12.61 -0.83
CA THR A 112 -4.53 12.96 -0.72
C THR A 112 -5.37 11.75 -1.06
N SER A 113 -6.59 11.67 -0.51
CA SER A 113 -7.52 10.59 -0.81
C SER A 113 -8.79 11.10 -1.45
N THR A 114 -9.36 10.26 -2.30
CA THR A 114 -10.72 10.43 -2.86
C THR A 114 -11.49 9.12 -2.75
N PRO A 115 -12.81 9.17 -2.46
CA PRO A 115 -13.63 7.96 -2.52
C PRO A 115 -13.54 7.30 -3.89
N LEU A 116 -13.39 5.97 -3.90
CA LEU A 116 -13.40 5.17 -5.11
C LEU A 116 -14.72 4.40 -5.19
N THR A 117 -15.46 4.62 -6.29
CA THR A 117 -16.72 3.91 -6.52
C THR A 117 -16.45 2.56 -7.16
N GLU A 118 -17.21 1.55 -6.77
CA GLU A 118 -17.19 0.25 -7.44
C GLU A 118 -17.63 0.38 -8.91
N ILE A 119 -16.97 -0.38 -9.77
CA ILE A 119 -17.29 -0.45 -11.21
C ILE A 119 -18.24 -1.61 -11.52
N GLU A 120 -18.22 -2.64 -10.70
CA GLU A 120 -19.10 -3.80 -10.65
C GLU A 120 -19.24 -4.20 -9.18
N PRO A 121 -20.27 -4.96 -8.77
CA PRO A 121 -20.43 -5.38 -7.38
C PRO A 121 -19.15 -5.99 -6.78
N GLY A 122 -18.59 -5.33 -5.77
CA GLY A 122 -17.34 -5.73 -5.09
C GLY A 122 -16.06 -5.49 -5.90
N VAL A 123 -16.10 -4.83 -7.05
CA VAL A 123 -14.91 -4.56 -7.89
C VAL A 123 -14.60 -3.07 -7.92
N TYR A 124 -13.40 -2.72 -7.49
CA TYR A 124 -12.87 -1.36 -7.52
C TYR A 124 -11.61 -1.34 -8.36
N SER A 125 -11.52 -0.41 -9.30
CA SER A 125 -10.36 -0.34 -10.18
C SER A 125 -9.96 1.10 -10.46
N VAL A 126 -8.65 1.34 -10.59
CA VAL A 126 -8.09 2.64 -10.93
C VAL A 126 -6.82 2.47 -11.75
N LYS A 127 -6.65 3.34 -12.71
CA LYS A 127 -5.39 3.54 -13.43
C LYS A 127 -5.13 5.03 -13.51
N LEU A 128 -3.93 5.45 -13.12
CA LEU A 128 -3.50 6.83 -13.32
C LEU A 128 -2.48 6.88 -14.45
N GLU A 129 -2.68 7.84 -15.35
CA GLU A 129 -1.71 8.08 -16.41
C GLU A 129 -0.42 8.72 -15.83
N PRO A 130 0.75 8.41 -16.39
CA PRO A 130 1.98 9.08 -16.02
C PRO A 130 1.85 10.59 -16.14
N PRO A 131 2.30 11.38 -15.16
CA PRO A 131 2.27 12.83 -15.27
C PRO A 131 3.20 13.33 -16.38
N ALA A 132 2.97 14.55 -16.89
CA ALA A 132 3.83 15.16 -17.90
C ALA A 132 5.29 15.35 -17.44
N SER A 133 5.53 15.40 -16.12
CA SER A 133 6.86 15.42 -15.50
C SER A 133 6.81 14.82 -14.11
N GLY A 134 7.93 14.25 -13.66
CA GLY A 134 8.03 13.62 -12.35
C GLY A 134 7.23 12.33 -12.26
N TYR A 135 6.73 12.02 -11.07
CA TYR A 135 6.14 10.73 -10.72
C TYR A 135 4.88 10.89 -9.88
N THR A 136 3.97 9.93 -10.00
CA THR A 136 2.78 9.80 -9.15
C THR A 136 2.80 8.43 -8.48
N ALA A 137 2.65 8.39 -7.16
CA ALA A 137 2.45 7.16 -6.39
C ALA A 137 0.97 7.07 -5.99
N TYR A 138 0.36 5.89 -6.11
CA TYR A 138 -1.04 5.68 -5.76
C TYR A 138 -1.32 4.24 -5.33
N TYR A 139 -2.40 4.07 -4.56
CA TYR A 139 -2.88 2.78 -4.09
C TYR A 139 -4.34 2.88 -3.64
N ILE A 140 -4.99 1.75 -3.43
CA ILE A 140 -6.35 1.67 -2.91
C ILE A 140 -6.29 1.24 -1.44
N GLU A 141 -6.96 1.99 -0.56
CA GLU A 141 -7.20 1.60 0.85
C GLU A 141 -8.65 1.17 1.01
N MET A 142 -8.85 0.06 1.72
CA MET A 142 -10.14 -0.50 2.08
C MET A 142 -10.30 -0.49 3.60
N ALA A 143 -11.46 -0.07 4.08
CA ALA A 143 -11.82 -0.14 5.49
C ALA A 143 -13.02 -1.09 5.67
N TYR A 144 -12.89 -2.05 6.60
CA TYR A 144 -13.93 -3.01 6.90
C TYR A 144 -14.38 -2.92 8.36
N PRO A 145 -15.62 -3.28 8.69
CA PRO A 145 -16.04 -3.40 10.09
C PRO A 145 -15.16 -4.40 10.85
N SER A 146 -14.76 -4.04 12.06
CA SER A 146 -13.92 -4.87 12.94
C SER A 146 -14.67 -5.46 14.13
N GLY A 147 -15.94 -5.05 14.33
CA GLY A 147 -16.72 -5.34 15.53
C GLY A 147 -16.49 -4.35 16.68
N ILE A 148 -15.56 -3.41 16.51
CA ILE A 148 -15.33 -2.25 17.41
C ILE A 148 -15.39 -0.95 16.61
N ASP A 149 -15.28 0.21 17.25
CA ASP A 149 -15.36 1.52 16.60
C ASP A 149 -14.21 1.76 15.57
N THR A 150 -13.07 1.12 15.75
CA THR A 150 -11.92 1.23 14.85
C THR A 150 -12.01 0.21 13.72
N PRO A 151 -12.05 0.62 12.44
CA PRO A 151 -12.14 -0.32 11.33
C PRO A 151 -10.85 -1.10 11.09
N LEU A 152 -10.98 -2.31 10.53
CA LEU A 152 -9.87 -3.01 9.90
C LEU A 152 -9.51 -2.29 8.60
N LYS A 153 -8.30 -1.77 8.50
CA LYS A 153 -7.80 -1.09 7.31
C LYS A 153 -6.75 -1.92 6.60
N PHE A 154 -6.95 -2.11 5.31
CA PHE A 154 -6.00 -2.78 4.42
C PHE A 154 -5.78 -1.94 3.17
N SER A 155 -4.71 -2.21 2.45
CA SER A 155 -4.48 -1.56 1.16
C SER A 155 -3.96 -2.54 0.11
N THR A 156 -3.92 -2.08 -1.12
CA THR A 156 -3.13 -2.71 -2.17
C THR A 156 -1.65 -2.36 -1.99
N GLY A 157 -0.79 -2.95 -2.79
CA GLY A 157 0.53 -2.41 -3.05
C GLY A 157 0.44 -1.01 -3.69
N VAL A 158 1.46 -0.20 -3.47
CA VAL A 158 1.59 1.11 -4.12
C VAL A 158 2.14 0.93 -5.54
N LYS A 159 1.52 1.59 -6.52
CA LYS A 159 2.07 1.76 -7.87
C LYS A 159 2.67 3.15 -8.02
N VAL A 160 3.81 3.22 -8.69
CA VAL A 160 4.46 4.48 -9.08
C VAL A 160 4.49 4.57 -10.59
N VAL A 161 4.02 5.68 -11.15
CA VAL A 161 4.04 5.94 -12.59
C VAL A 161 4.76 7.26 -12.91
N PRO A 162 5.57 7.31 -13.99
CA PRO A 162 5.96 6.17 -14.83
C PRO A 162 6.73 5.11 -14.04
N ASP A 163 6.59 3.83 -14.41
CA ASP A 163 7.31 2.72 -13.76
C ASP A 163 8.70 2.55 -14.36
N VAL A 164 9.53 3.56 -14.15
CA VAL A 164 10.91 3.58 -14.57
C VAL A 164 11.80 3.93 -13.37
N THR A 165 12.96 3.31 -13.30
CA THR A 165 14.00 3.67 -12.34
C THR A 165 14.97 4.66 -12.98
N GLU A 166 15.38 5.68 -12.22
CA GLU A 166 16.31 6.71 -12.70
C GLU A 166 17.74 6.16 -12.88
N TYR A 167 18.05 5.06 -12.22
CA TYR A 167 19.38 4.45 -12.20
C TYR A 167 19.28 2.97 -12.58
N GLU A 168 20.20 2.52 -13.44
CA GLU A 168 20.38 1.10 -13.69
C GLU A 168 21.08 0.44 -12.50
N TRP A 169 20.63 -0.77 -12.15
CA TRP A 169 21.28 -1.58 -11.14
C TRP A 169 22.53 -2.22 -11.75
N GLU A 170 23.71 -1.69 -11.42
CA GLU A 170 24.96 -2.36 -11.71
C GLU A 170 25.17 -3.51 -10.69
N MET A 171 24.99 -4.75 -11.14
CA MET A 171 25.34 -5.89 -10.30
C MET A 171 26.83 -5.84 -9.97
N ALA A 172 27.16 -5.81 -8.68
CA ALA A 172 28.54 -5.97 -8.26
C ALA A 172 29.12 -7.24 -8.89
N PRO A 173 30.37 -7.20 -9.40
CA PRO A 173 31.00 -8.36 -10.02
C PRO A 173 30.97 -9.57 -9.06
N ALA A 174 30.82 -10.76 -9.60
CA ALA A 174 30.65 -12.00 -8.83
C ALA A 174 31.71 -12.19 -7.71
N SER A 175 32.92 -11.65 -7.91
CA SER A 175 34.01 -11.67 -6.93
C SER A 175 33.73 -10.89 -5.63
N ALA A 176 32.72 -10.02 -5.61
CA ALA A 176 32.33 -9.27 -4.40
C ALA A 176 31.28 -10.00 -3.53
N ARG A 177 30.74 -11.12 -4.00
CA ARG A 177 29.67 -11.89 -3.33
C ARG A 177 30.18 -13.00 -2.39
N GLU A 178 31.50 -13.25 -2.37
CA GLU A 178 32.14 -14.33 -1.61
C GLU A 178 32.86 -13.87 -0.33
N ARG A 179 32.46 -12.73 0.24
CA ARG A 179 33.06 -12.27 1.51
C ARG A 179 32.01 -12.06 2.59
#